data_d651e6723a41eb8d11c68dfb14aee19a
#
_entry.id   d651e6723a41eb8d11c68dfb14aee19a
#
_cell.length_a   1.000
_cell.length_b   1.000
_cell.length_c   1.000
_cell.angle_alpha   90.00
_cell.angle_beta   90.00
_cell.angle_gamma   90.00
#
_symmetry.space_group_name_H-M   'P 1'
#
loop_
_entity.id
_entity.type
_entity.pdbx_description
1 polymer ?
#
loop_
_entity_poly.entity_id
_entity_poly.type
_entity_poly.pdbx_seq_one_letter_code
_entity_poly.pdbx_strand_id
1 'polypeptide(L)'
;YRGLVGSEMCIRDRFMEEDNGKQFIMVNNIEMNEDPGDVPGANPGESSDQLLSRYMEHLWPNLLKRASHPIFGGNTIWQSMDLVGIEGAETWDQVALMRYKSRRAFLEIVTHPDMIDRHEFKVAAMKKTIAYPAEPIAFYSDVRIFLGMLILIIGLSIQLFFSKR
;
A
#
# COMPACT_ATOMS: atom_id res chain seq x y z
N TYR A 1 -13.14 -12.32 18.60
CA TYR A 1 -12.10 -11.33 18.21
C TYR A 1 -10.76 -11.51 18.95
N ARG A 2 -10.73 -12.16 20.14
CA ARG A 2 -9.46 -12.39 20.89
C ARG A 2 -8.55 -13.48 20.29
N GLY A 3 -9.03 -14.36 19.44
CA GLY A 3 -8.22 -15.42 18.80
C GLY A 3 -7.41 -14.97 17.59
N LEU A 4 -7.83 -13.91 16.90
CA LEU A 4 -7.16 -13.37 15.72
C LEU A 4 -5.90 -12.56 16.07
N VAL A 5 -5.88 -11.86 17.19
CA VAL A 5 -4.74 -11.01 17.62
C VAL A 5 -3.48 -11.85 17.86
N GLY A 6 -3.60 -13.03 18.42
CA GLY A 6 -2.46 -13.94 18.64
C GLY A 6 -1.89 -14.50 17.33
N SER A 7 -2.75 -14.87 16.39
CA SER A 7 -2.31 -15.40 15.09
C SER A 7 -1.70 -14.32 14.19
N GLU A 8 -2.21 -13.11 14.21
CA GLU A 8 -1.64 -11.98 13.47
C GLU A 8 -0.26 -11.59 13.99
N MET A 9 -0.04 -11.61 15.30
CA MET A 9 1.27 -11.34 15.90
C MET A 9 2.30 -12.39 15.48
N CYS A 10 1.93 -13.68 15.50
CA CYS A 10 2.81 -14.76 15.02
C CYS A 10 3.13 -14.65 13.53
N ILE A 11 2.17 -14.23 12.70
CA ILE A 11 2.40 -14.03 11.26
C ILE A 11 3.37 -12.86 11.02
N ARG A 12 3.20 -11.75 11.73
CA ARG A 12 4.08 -10.59 11.64
C ARG A 12 5.51 -10.90 12.12
N ASP A 13 5.64 -11.61 13.23
CA ASP A 13 6.94 -11.99 13.78
C ASP A 13 7.69 -12.87 12.80
N ARG A 14 7.05 -13.92 12.26
CA ARG A 14 7.65 -14.79 11.25
C ARG A 14 7.99 -14.04 9.97
N PHE A 15 7.13 -13.12 9.53
CA PHE A 15 7.39 -12.28 8.37
C PHE A 15 8.65 -11.43 8.55
N MET A 16 8.94 -11.00 9.80
CA MET A 16 10.13 -10.22 10.13
C MET A 16 11.38 -11.08 10.29
N GLU A 17 11.28 -12.27 10.87
CA GLU A 17 12.41 -13.21 11.04
C GLU A 17 13.07 -13.55 9.68
N GLU A 18 12.26 -13.58 8.62
CA GLU A 18 12.72 -13.87 7.27
C GLU A 18 13.08 -12.60 6.47
N ASP A 19 13.27 -11.41 7.11
CA ASP A 19 13.60 -10.18 6.39
C ASP A 19 15.02 -10.26 5.80
N ASN A 20 15.08 -10.28 4.48
CA ASN A 20 16.32 -10.29 3.71
C ASN A 20 16.74 -8.89 3.21
N GLY A 21 16.09 -7.83 3.70
CA GLY A 21 16.31 -6.44 3.30
C GLY A 21 15.83 -6.07 1.90
N LYS A 22 15.27 -7.02 1.15
CA LYS A 22 14.75 -6.76 -0.19
C LYS A 22 13.39 -6.04 -0.14
N GLN A 23 13.11 -5.32 -1.22
CA GLN A 23 11.81 -4.72 -1.45
C GLN A 23 10.74 -5.79 -1.75
N PHE A 24 9.50 -5.48 -1.42
CA PHE A 24 8.35 -6.26 -1.80
C PHE A 24 7.16 -5.36 -2.14
N ILE A 25 6.15 -5.94 -2.75
CA ILE A 25 4.90 -5.28 -3.09
C ILE A 25 3.80 -5.86 -2.22
N MET A 26 3.08 -5.01 -1.50
CA MET A 26 1.82 -5.40 -0.86
C MET A 26 0.71 -5.24 -1.89
N VAL A 27 0.12 -6.35 -2.27
CA VAL A 27 -1.06 -6.38 -3.13
C VAL A 27 -2.29 -6.24 -2.24
N ASN A 28 -3.16 -5.28 -2.54
CA ASN A 28 -4.40 -5.07 -1.79
C ASN A 28 -5.57 -5.09 -2.76
N ASN A 29 -6.54 -5.96 -2.52
CA ASN A 29 -7.88 -5.88 -3.10
C ASN A 29 -8.82 -5.40 -2.01
N ILE A 30 -9.67 -4.45 -2.33
CA ILE A 30 -10.48 -3.71 -1.36
C ILE A 30 -11.92 -3.66 -1.87
N GLU A 31 -12.87 -4.05 -1.03
CA GLU A 31 -14.28 -3.72 -1.18
C GLU A 31 -14.63 -2.68 -0.12
N MET A 32 -15.14 -1.54 -0.55
CA MET A 32 -15.49 -0.43 0.32
C MET A 32 -16.76 -0.73 1.11
N ASN A 33 -16.85 -0.19 2.30
CA ASN A 33 -18.05 -0.30 3.11
C ASN A 33 -19.05 0.78 2.68
N GLU A 34 -20.28 0.42 2.33
CA GLU A 34 -21.32 1.37 1.94
C GLU A 34 -21.79 2.22 3.13
N ASP A 35 -21.77 1.65 4.33
CA ASP A 35 -22.14 2.32 5.58
C ASP A 35 -21.12 2.02 6.68
N PRO A 36 -20.06 2.82 6.79
CA PRO A 36 -19.01 2.60 7.78
C PRO A 36 -19.44 2.90 9.23
N GLY A 37 -20.62 3.55 9.41
CA GLY A 37 -21.07 4.00 10.71
C GLY A 37 -20.22 5.14 11.28
N ASP A 38 -20.50 5.51 12.53
CA ASP A 38 -19.72 6.52 13.23
C ASP A 38 -18.41 5.93 13.78
N VAL A 39 -17.30 6.56 13.43
CA VAL A 39 -15.95 6.14 13.84
C VAL A 39 -15.37 7.17 14.80
N PRO A 40 -14.82 6.76 15.96
CA PRO A 40 -14.17 7.68 16.88
C PRO A 40 -13.09 8.54 16.21
N GLY A 41 -13.17 9.86 16.37
CA GLY A 41 -12.24 10.80 15.77
C GLY A 41 -12.54 11.20 14.31
N ALA A 42 -13.59 10.65 13.71
CA ALA A 42 -14.16 11.13 12.45
C ALA A 42 -15.37 12.05 12.71
N ASN A 43 -15.82 12.78 11.69
CA ASN A 43 -17.09 13.48 11.78
C ASN A 43 -18.25 12.50 11.56
N PRO A 44 -19.40 12.73 12.19
CA PRO A 44 -20.60 11.90 11.95
C PRO A 44 -20.97 11.85 10.46
N GLY A 45 -21.27 10.66 9.96
CA GLY A 45 -21.70 10.47 8.58
C GLY A 45 -20.60 10.58 7.52
N GLU A 46 -19.32 10.49 7.88
CA GLU A 46 -18.24 10.40 6.89
C GLU A 46 -18.33 9.10 6.07
N SER A 47 -18.14 9.23 4.77
CA SER A 47 -18.11 8.09 3.85
C SER A 47 -16.81 7.27 4.01
N SER A 48 -16.81 6.05 3.50
CA SER A 48 -15.63 5.18 3.48
C SER A 48 -14.44 5.82 2.76
N ASP A 49 -14.66 6.54 1.68
CA ASP A 49 -13.61 7.28 0.97
C ASP A 49 -13.00 8.39 1.85
N GLN A 50 -13.82 9.09 2.62
CA GLN A 50 -13.36 10.13 3.55
C GLN A 50 -12.54 9.52 4.69
N LEU A 51 -13.00 8.41 5.27
CA LEU A 51 -12.26 7.69 6.31
C LEU A 51 -10.93 7.14 5.78
N LEU A 52 -10.94 6.56 4.59
CA LEU A 52 -9.71 6.08 3.95
C LEU A 52 -8.75 7.24 3.65
N SER A 53 -9.24 8.39 3.21
CA SER A 53 -8.43 9.59 3.03
C SER A 53 -7.75 10.04 4.31
N ARG A 54 -8.46 10.06 5.45
CA ARG A 54 -7.88 10.38 6.76
C ARG A 54 -6.75 9.43 7.14
N TYR A 55 -6.93 8.14 6.89
CA TYR A 55 -5.87 7.16 7.09
C TYR A 55 -4.67 7.44 6.20
N MET A 56 -4.91 7.73 4.91
CA MET A 56 -3.87 7.97 3.92
C MET A 56 -3.06 9.25 4.19
N GLU A 57 -3.66 10.32 4.72
CA GLU A 57 -2.96 11.56 5.11
C GLU A 57 -1.76 11.30 6.02
N HIS A 58 -1.88 10.33 6.92
CA HIS A 58 -0.80 9.94 7.83
C HIS A 58 0.11 8.86 7.26
N LEU A 59 -0.45 7.99 6.42
CA LEU A 59 0.31 6.93 5.76
C LEU A 59 1.33 7.49 4.76
N TRP A 60 0.95 8.47 3.95
CA TRP A 60 1.79 9.05 2.91
C TRP A 60 3.15 9.55 3.41
N PRO A 61 3.24 10.42 4.43
CA PRO A 61 4.53 10.88 4.94
C PRO A 61 5.39 9.74 5.48
N ASN A 62 4.76 8.75 6.14
CA ASN A 62 5.45 7.60 6.70
C ASN A 62 6.02 6.67 5.62
N LEU A 63 5.30 6.48 4.51
CA LEU A 63 5.78 5.75 3.34
C LEU A 63 7.00 6.43 2.72
N LEU A 64 6.88 7.72 2.39
CA LEU A 64 7.92 8.46 1.68
C LEU A 64 9.21 8.57 2.49
N LYS A 65 9.12 8.83 3.81
CA LYS A 65 10.27 8.84 4.72
C LYS A 65 11.05 7.51 4.71
N ARG A 66 10.40 6.40 4.39
CA ARG A 66 10.99 5.05 4.34
C ARG A 66 11.19 4.52 2.92
N ALA A 67 11.25 5.43 1.93
CA ALA A 67 11.42 5.09 0.52
C ALA A 67 10.43 4.01 0.04
N SER A 68 9.20 4.08 0.54
CA SER A 68 8.06 3.24 0.18
C SER A 68 6.99 4.10 -0.49
N HIS A 69 6.26 3.55 -1.45
CA HIS A 69 5.28 4.32 -2.21
C HIS A 69 4.32 3.40 -2.97
N PRO A 70 3.13 3.83 -3.33
CA PRO A 70 2.28 3.09 -4.25
C PRO A 70 2.93 3.06 -5.64
N ILE A 71 2.68 1.99 -6.35
CA ILE A 71 3.14 1.78 -7.74
C ILE A 71 1.98 1.57 -8.69
N PHE A 72 0.81 1.26 -8.16
CA PHE A 72 -0.43 1.15 -8.91
C PHE A 72 -1.62 1.40 -7.96
N GLY A 73 -2.64 2.06 -8.47
CA GLY A 73 -3.95 2.17 -7.88
C GLY A 73 -4.99 2.18 -8.98
N GLY A 74 -6.08 1.47 -8.80
CA GLY A 74 -7.13 1.43 -9.80
C GLY A 74 -8.48 1.02 -9.20
N ASN A 75 -9.55 1.50 -9.82
CA ASN A 75 -10.90 1.02 -9.54
C ASN A 75 -11.18 -0.21 -10.41
N THR A 76 -11.86 -1.18 -9.84
CA THR A 76 -12.32 -2.33 -10.62
C THR A 76 -13.47 -1.89 -11.52
N ILE A 77 -13.53 -2.45 -12.72
CA ILE A 77 -14.56 -2.10 -13.72
C ILE A 77 -15.60 -3.19 -13.89
N TRP A 78 -15.39 -4.33 -13.29
CA TRP A 78 -16.27 -5.49 -13.35
C TRP A 78 -16.01 -6.44 -12.18
N GLN A 79 -16.90 -7.41 -11.99
CA GLN A 79 -16.69 -8.51 -11.06
C GLN A 79 -15.50 -9.39 -11.47
N SER A 80 -15.02 -10.23 -10.54
CA SER A 80 -13.95 -11.20 -10.81
C SER A 80 -14.32 -12.10 -11.98
N MET A 81 -13.40 -12.21 -12.95
CA MET A 81 -13.61 -12.98 -14.19
C MET A 81 -13.36 -14.47 -13.99
N ASP A 82 -12.54 -14.84 -13.01
CA ASP A 82 -12.18 -16.22 -12.69
C ASP A 82 -11.98 -16.37 -11.19
N LEU A 83 -12.65 -17.34 -10.58
CA LEU A 83 -12.61 -17.64 -9.15
C LEU A 83 -12.49 -19.14 -8.96
N VAL A 84 -11.40 -19.59 -8.36
CA VAL A 84 -11.16 -20.99 -8.04
C VAL A 84 -10.76 -21.12 -6.57
N GLY A 85 -11.57 -21.84 -5.79
CA GLY A 85 -11.27 -22.19 -4.41
C GLY A 85 -11.37 -21.04 -3.40
N ILE A 86 -12.03 -19.92 -3.77
CA ILE A 86 -12.25 -18.75 -2.90
C ILE A 86 -13.73 -18.40 -2.97
N GLU A 87 -14.38 -18.29 -1.81
CA GLU A 87 -15.75 -17.80 -1.68
C GLU A 87 -15.74 -16.32 -1.27
N GLY A 88 -16.74 -15.55 -1.69
CA GLY A 88 -16.91 -14.14 -1.33
C GLY A 88 -15.89 -13.18 -1.97
N ALA A 89 -15.19 -13.61 -3.03
CA ALA A 89 -14.22 -12.79 -3.76
C ALA A 89 -14.72 -12.32 -5.14
N GLU A 90 -16.05 -12.34 -5.33
CA GLU A 90 -16.69 -12.00 -6.60
C GLU A 90 -16.57 -10.52 -6.93
N THR A 91 -16.66 -9.66 -5.91
CA THR A 91 -16.68 -8.20 -6.07
C THR A 91 -15.55 -7.52 -5.31
N TRP A 92 -14.98 -6.51 -5.96
CA TRP A 92 -13.96 -5.63 -5.41
C TRP A 92 -14.16 -4.23 -6.01
N ASP A 93 -13.94 -3.18 -5.24
CA ASP A 93 -14.05 -1.80 -5.70
C ASP A 93 -12.71 -1.26 -6.17
N GLN A 94 -11.64 -1.61 -5.46
CA GLN A 94 -10.32 -1.04 -5.70
C GLN A 94 -9.22 -2.09 -5.58
N VAL A 95 -8.14 -1.84 -6.33
CA VAL A 95 -6.87 -2.56 -6.19
C VAL A 95 -5.74 -1.56 -5.97
N ALA A 96 -4.85 -1.84 -5.02
CA ALA A 96 -3.68 -1.02 -4.75
C ALA A 96 -2.43 -1.89 -4.59
N LEU A 97 -1.37 -1.51 -5.29
CA LEU A 97 -0.06 -2.13 -5.17
C LEU A 97 0.89 -1.15 -4.49
N MET A 98 1.32 -1.50 -3.28
CA MET A 98 2.17 -0.66 -2.44
C MET A 98 3.57 -1.28 -2.37
N ARG A 99 4.55 -0.58 -2.93
CA ARG A 99 5.95 -0.99 -2.82
C ARG A 99 6.53 -0.57 -1.47
N TYR A 100 7.08 -1.53 -0.74
CA TYR A 100 7.84 -1.30 0.48
C TYR A 100 9.33 -1.58 0.24
N LYS A 101 10.19 -0.74 0.82
CA LYS A 101 11.66 -0.88 0.70
C LYS A 101 12.16 -2.20 1.29
N SER A 102 11.58 -2.65 2.41
CA SER A 102 11.88 -3.90 3.10
C SER A 102 10.73 -4.28 4.04
N ARG A 103 10.75 -5.49 4.59
CA ARG A 103 9.80 -5.93 5.62
C ARG A 103 9.91 -5.07 6.89
N ARG A 104 11.14 -4.70 7.28
CA ARG A 104 11.39 -3.77 8.39
C ARG A 104 10.73 -2.41 8.12
N ALA A 105 10.92 -1.81 6.95
CA ALA A 105 10.31 -0.53 6.61
C ALA A 105 8.78 -0.58 6.69
N PHE A 106 8.16 -1.68 6.26
CA PHE A 106 6.73 -1.91 6.41
C PHE A 106 6.31 -1.93 7.87
N LEU A 107 6.99 -2.73 8.70
CA LEU A 107 6.65 -2.82 10.12
C LEU A 107 6.77 -1.48 10.83
N GLU A 108 7.88 -0.74 10.60
CA GLU A 108 8.07 0.61 11.16
C GLU A 108 6.97 1.60 10.75
N ILE A 109 6.36 1.42 9.57
CA ILE A 109 5.23 2.23 9.12
C ILE A 109 3.97 1.84 9.88
N VAL A 110 3.60 0.56 9.89
CA VAL A 110 2.32 0.12 10.45
C VAL A 110 2.27 0.15 11.99
N THR A 111 3.44 0.12 12.64
CA THR A 111 3.56 0.27 14.10
C THR A 111 3.88 1.69 14.54
N HIS A 112 3.97 2.64 13.62
CA HIS A 112 4.20 4.04 13.99
C HIS A 112 3.02 4.56 14.83
N PRO A 113 3.26 5.32 15.91
CA PRO A 113 2.18 5.83 16.76
C PRO A 113 1.08 6.54 15.98
N ASP A 114 1.44 7.39 15.00
CA ASP A 114 0.47 8.10 14.16
C ASP A 114 -0.43 7.15 13.35
N MET A 115 -0.03 5.90 13.13
CA MET A 115 -0.79 4.92 12.35
C MET A 115 -1.68 4.04 13.22
N ILE A 116 -1.26 3.76 14.46
CA ILE A 116 -2.00 2.88 15.38
C ILE A 116 -3.37 3.48 15.67
N ASP A 117 -3.42 4.75 16.06
CA ASP A 117 -4.66 5.45 16.42
C ASP A 117 -5.61 5.68 15.22
N ARG A 118 -5.10 5.49 13.99
CA ARG A 118 -5.86 5.73 12.76
C ARG A 118 -6.21 4.46 11.99
N HIS A 119 -5.80 3.33 12.51
CA HIS A 119 -6.10 2.03 11.90
C HIS A 119 -7.60 1.77 11.84
N GLU A 120 -8.36 2.29 12.79
CA GLU A 120 -9.82 2.17 12.83
C GLU A 120 -10.49 2.81 11.63
N PHE A 121 -9.97 3.94 11.11
CA PHE A 121 -10.50 4.56 9.88
C PHE A 121 -10.40 3.62 8.67
N LYS A 122 -9.24 2.95 8.54
CA LYS A 122 -9.05 1.95 7.48
C LYS A 122 -10.01 0.78 7.62
N VAL A 123 -10.15 0.24 8.84
CA VAL A 123 -11.01 -0.92 9.10
C VAL A 123 -12.47 -0.60 8.84
N ALA A 124 -12.95 0.55 9.30
CA ALA A 124 -14.34 0.98 9.08
C ALA A 124 -14.63 1.26 7.60
N ALA A 125 -13.67 1.82 6.86
CA ALA A 125 -13.82 2.12 5.44
C ALA A 125 -13.94 0.88 4.56
N MET A 126 -13.53 -0.30 5.04
CA MET A 126 -13.46 -1.52 4.24
C MET A 126 -14.48 -2.55 4.71
N LYS A 127 -15.32 -3.01 3.79
CA LYS A 127 -16.22 -4.16 4.01
C LYS A 127 -15.43 -5.46 4.05
N LYS A 128 -14.51 -5.62 3.09
CA LYS A 128 -13.53 -6.71 3.07
C LYS A 128 -12.26 -6.28 2.36
N THR A 129 -11.15 -6.91 2.69
CA THR A 129 -9.88 -6.71 2.01
C THR A 129 -9.03 -7.97 2.05
N ILE A 130 -8.25 -8.18 1.01
CA ILE A 130 -7.16 -9.15 0.99
C ILE A 130 -5.87 -8.37 0.78
N ALA A 131 -4.90 -8.55 1.68
CA ALA A 131 -3.58 -7.94 1.57
C ALA A 131 -2.51 -9.02 1.72
N TYR A 132 -1.63 -9.16 0.73
CA TYR A 132 -0.54 -10.12 0.79
C TYR A 132 0.75 -9.56 0.17
N PRO A 133 1.93 -9.91 0.74
CA PRO A 133 3.21 -9.49 0.20
C PRO A 133 3.61 -10.37 -0.97
N ALA A 134 4.16 -9.75 -2.02
CA ALA A 134 4.69 -10.43 -3.20
C ALA A 134 6.12 -9.94 -3.48
N GLU A 135 7.05 -10.86 -3.71
CA GLU A 135 8.39 -10.52 -4.19
C GLU A 135 8.32 -10.32 -5.72
N PRO A 136 8.73 -9.16 -6.26
CA PRO A 136 8.64 -8.91 -7.69
C PRO A 136 9.66 -9.77 -8.46
N ILE A 137 9.18 -10.53 -9.43
CA ILE A 137 10.03 -11.25 -10.40
C ILE A 137 10.57 -10.25 -11.43
N ALA A 138 9.72 -9.30 -11.86
CA ALA A 138 10.09 -8.20 -12.75
C ALA A 138 9.40 -6.91 -12.26
N PHE A 139 10.15 -5.83 -12.22
CA PHE A 139 9.66 -4.57 -11.70
C PHE A 139 9.95 -3.43 -12.68
N TYR A 140 8.98 -3.13 -13.54
CA TYR A 140 9.12 -2.14 -14.61
C TYR A 140 8.79 -0.70 -14.18
N SER A 141 8.15 -0.52 -13.01
CA SER A 141 7.70 0.79 -12.51
C SER A 141 8.57 1.31 -11.36
N ASP A 142 9.87 1.03 -11.36
CA ASP A 142 10.77 1.55 -10.34
C ASP A 142 11.11 3.02 -10.62
N VAL A 143 10.67 3.91 -9.73
CA VAL A 143 10.94 5.36 -9.80
C VAL A 143 12.44 5.66 -9.93
N ARG A 144 13.31 4.81 -9.39
CA ARG A 144 14.77 4.96 -9.50
C ARG A 144 15.26 4.85 -10.95
N ILE A 145 14.62 3.98 -11.75
CA ILE A 145 14.96 3.83 -13.18
C ILE A 145 14.59 5.11 -13.93
N PHE A 146 13.38 5.63 -13.70
CA PHE A 146 12.96 6.90 -14.32
C PHE A 146 13.83 8.07 -13.91
N LEU A 147 14.17 8.17 -12.62
CA LEU A 147 15.06 9.21 -12.12
C LEU A 147 16.48 9.08 -12.72
N GLY A 148 17.01 7.87 -12.79
CA GLY A 148 18.30 7.59 -13.43
C GLY A 148 18.32 7.97 -14.91
N MET A 149 17.27 7.63 -15.66
CA MET A 149 17.13 8.03 -17.06
C MET A 149 17.04 9.55 -17.22
N LEU A 150 16.28 10.22 -16.34
CA LEU A 150 16.16 11.68 -16.37
C LEU A 150 17.52 12.36 -16.13
N ILE A 151 18.27 11.91 -15.13
CA ILE A 151 19.62 12.42 -14.83
C ILE A 151 20.56 12.18 -16.03
N LEU A 152 20.49 11.00 -16.64
CA LEU A 152 21.29 10.67 -17.83
C LEU A 152 20.96 11.60 -19.00
N ILE A 153 19.68 11.84 -19.30
CA ILE A 153 19.23 12.73 -20.36
C ILE A 153 19.73 14.16 -20.12
N ILE A 154 19.61 14.67 -18.90
CA ILE A 154 20.09 16.00 -18.54
C ILE A 154 21.61 16.07 -18.74
N GLY A 155 22.37 15.10 -18.24
CA GLY A 155 23.83 15.05 -18.38
C GLY A 155 24.28 15.02 -19.83
N LEU A 156 23.67 14.20 -20.67
CA LEU A 156 23.94 14.13 -22.10
C LEU A 156 23.59 15.45 -22.82
N SER A 157 22.49 16.10 -22.46
CA SER A 157 22.08 17.39 -23.04
C SER A 157 23.09 18.49 -22.71
N ILE A 158 23.56 18.55 -21.48
CA ILE A 158 24.60 19.47 -21.03
C ILE A 158 25.90 19.23 -21.81
N GLN A 159 26.34 17.96 -21.91
CA GLN A 159 27.54 17.59 -22.63
C GLN A 159 27.47 18.04 -24.11
N LEU A 160 26.36 17.76 -24.79
CA LEU A 160 26.16 18.18 -26.19
C LEU A 160 26.14 19.66 -26.35
N PHE A 161 25.60 20.44 -25.40
CA PHE A 161 25.61 21.88 -25.43
C PHE A 161 27.02 22.48 -25.37
N PHE A 162 27.86 21.95 -24.47
CA PHE A 162 29.25 22.42 -24.31
C PHE A 162 30.19 21.87 -25.38
N SER A 163 29.92 20.71 -25.96
CA SER A 163 30.73 20.13 -27.05
C SER A 163 30.60 20.89 -28.38
N LYS A 164 29.55 21.67 -28.57
CA LYS A 164 29.32 22.48 -29.77
C LYS A 164 29.90 23.90 -29.69
N ARG A 165 30.52 24.25 -28.57
CA ARG A 165 31.29 25.48 -28.40
C ARG A 165 32.80 25.21 -28.50
#